data_3d90d5b73158126d69e04a4b732de35f
#
_entry.id   3d90d5b73158126d69e04a4b732de35f
#
_cell.length_a   1.000
_cell.length_b   1.000
_cell.length_c   1.000
_cell.angle_alpha   90.00
_cell.angle_beta   90.00
_cell.angle_gamma   90.00
#
_symmetry.space_group_name_H-M   'P 1'
#
loop_
_entity.id
_entity.type
_entity.pdbx_description
1 polymer ?
#
loop_
_entity_poly.entity_id
_entity_poly.type
_entity_poly.pdbx_seq_one_letter_code
_entity_poly.pdbx_strand_id
1 'polypeptide(L)'
;MGLPGVKINIENGGLGRVATTSDGVAGLVIPAVATTGLPLYTPKQIFTLKEAETLGLTQDFDTAQKIDAWKQISDFYSEAGNGAELWIMTYTYTKTMTELCDVNTTSNGVRKLLDAAMGAIRVFAIGRYIDPTKTYTPVVVGGMDNDS
;
A
#
# COMPACT_ATOMS: atom_id res chain seq x y z
N MET A 1 -23.60 -61.60 5.74
CA MET A 1 -24.09 -60.41 5.01
C MET A 1 -23.60 -59.18 5.74
N GLY A 2 -22.60 -58.50 5.17
CA GLY A 2 -22.12 -57.23 5.71
C GLY A 2 -23.04 -56.10 5.30
N LEU A 3 -23.47 -55.27 6.23
CA LEU A 3 -24.23 -54.07 5.95
C LEU A 3 -23.38 -53.10 5.16
N PRO A 4 -23.88 -52.44 4.11
CA PRO A 4 -23.13 -51.42 3.39
C PRO A 4 -22.81 -50.24 4.33
N GLY A 5 -21.54 -50.11 4.66
CA GLY A 5 -21.05 -48.99 5.45
C GLY A 5 -21.03 -47.71 4.63
N VAL A 6 -21.79 -46.73 4.96
CA VAL A 6 -21.65 -45.37 4.40
C VAL A 6 -20.44 -44.72 5.02
N LYS A 7 -19.39 -44.55 4.25
CA LYS A 7 -18.24 -43.77 4.66
C LYS A 7 -18.53 -42.30 4.38
N ILE A 8 -18.90 -41.54 5.42
CA ILE A 8 -19.04 -40.09 5.32
C ILE A 8 -17.63 -39.51 5.40
N ASN A 9 -17.12 -39.08 4.28
CA ASN A 9 -15.89 -38.31 4.21
C ASN A 9 -16.27 -36.86 4.46
N ILE A 10 -16.07 -36.37 5.69
CA ILE A 10 -16.21 -34.94 5.97
C ILE A 10 -14.91 -34.31 5.47
N GLU A 11 -14.88 -34.00 4.20
CA GLU A 11 -13.90 -33.04 3.70
C GLU A 11 -14.29 -31.69 4.30
N ASN A 12 -13.32 -30.94 4.84
CA ASN A 12 -13.49 -29.54 5.19
C ASN A 12 -13.82 -28.79 3.90
N GLY A 13 -15.05 -28.97 3.43
CA GLY A 13 -15.54 -28.38 2.20
C GLY A 13 -15.54 -26.89 2.31
N GLY A 14 -14.52 -26.26 1.78
CA GLY A 14 -14.54 -24.90 1.32
C GLY A 14 -14.92 -23.78 2.30
N LEU A 15 -15.36 -24.08 3.51
CA LEU A 15 -15.74 -23.08 4.52
C LEU A 15 -14.55 -22.28 5.08
N GLY A 16 -13.31 -22.69 4.75
CA GLY A 16 -12.11 -21.93 5.05
C GLY A 16 -11.45 -21.31 3.81
N ARG A 17 -12.00 -21.50 2.63
CA ARG A 17 -11.64 -20.72 1.47
C ARG A 17 -12.44 -19.42 1.54
N VAL A 18 -11.88 -18.44 2.22
CA VAL A 18 -12.19 -17.06 1.87
C VAL A 18 -11.91 -16.99 0.37
N ALA A 19 -12.97 -16.89 -0.46
CA ALA A 19 -12.79 -16.49 -1.84
C ALA A 19 -11.91 -15.25 -1.73
N THR A 20 -10.77 -15.26 -2.41
CA THR A 20 -9.97 -14.05 -2.61
C THR A 20 -10.80 -13.14 -3.51
N THR A 21 -11.80 -12.52 -2.90
CA THR A 21 -12.53 -11.45 -3.56
C THR A 21 -11.54 -10.31 -3.67
N SER A 22 -11.42 -9.72 -4.82
CA SER A 22 -10.62 -8.51 -5.06
C SER A 22 -11.09 -7.31 -4.21
N ASP A 23 -12.02 -7.54 -3.29
CA ASP A 23 -12.60 -6.51 -2.41
C ASP A 23 -11.63 -6.03 -1.32
N GLY A 24 -10.58 -6.80 -1.05
CA GLY A 24 -9.58 -6.47 -0.05
C GLY A 24 -8.25 -5.92 -0.60
N VAL A 25 -8.17 -5.60 -1.90
CA VAL A 25 -6.94 -5.07 -2.49
C VAL A 25 -6.76 -3.60 -2.08
N ALA A 26 -5.68 -3.35 -1.35
CA ALA A 26 -5.34 -2.01 -0.89
C ALA A 26 -4.17 -1.41 -1.69
N GLY A 27 -4.14 -0.09 -1.78
CA GLY A 27 -3.04 0.67 -2.34
C GLY A 27 -2.49 1.67 -1.33
N LEU A 28 -1.18 1.79 -1.24
CA LEU A 28 -0.51 2.71 -0.34
C LEU A 28 0.58 3.49 -1.09
N VAL A 29 0.43 4.81 -1.10
CA VAL A 29 1.40 5.74 -1.70
C VAL A 29 2.13 6.44 -0.57
N ILE A 30 3.44 6.26 -0.48
CA ILE A 30 4.24 6.62 0.69
C ILE A 30 5.35 7.60 0.31
N PRO A 31 5.53 8.70 1.06
CA PRO A 31 6.70 9.57 0.88
C PRO A 31 7.97 8.82 1.30
N ALA A 32 8.94 8.74 0.41
CA ALA A 32 10.21 8.08 0.71
C ALA A 32 11.34 8.58 -0.20
N VAL A 33 12.52 8.06 0.05
CA VAL A 33 13.67 8.13 -0.84
C VAL A 33 13.74 6.82 -1.62
N ALA A 34 14.28 6.85 -2.83
CA ALA A 34 14.46 5.63 -3.62
C ALA A 34 15.36 4.61 -2.89
N THR A 35 14.94 3.36 -2.89
CA THR A 35 15.79 2.23 -2.48
C THR A 35 16.27 1.47 -3.71
N THR A 36 17.25 0.58 -3.53
CA THR A 36 17.72 -0.28 -4.63
C THR A 36 16.62 -1.20 -5.16
N GLY A 37 15.74 -1.69 -4.28
CA GLY A 37 14.64 -2.59 -4.64
C GLY A 37 13.36 -1.87 -5.07
N LEU A 38 13.20 -0.59 -4.69
CA LEU A 38 12.00 0.20 -4.97
C LEU A 38 12.38 1.61 -5.42
N PRO A 39 12.61 1.84 -6.72
CA PRO A 39 12.76 3.18 -7.26
C PRO A 39 11.48 4.01 -7.06
N LEU A 40 11.62 5.33 -6.93
CA LEU A 40 10.47 6.24 -6.82
C LEU A 40 9.49 6.04 -7.98
N TYR A 41 8.23 6.21 -7.69
CA TYR A 41 7.13 6.07 -8.66
C TYR A 41 7.05 4.70 -9.34
N THR A 42 7.59 3.66 -8.71
CA THR A 42 7.50 2.30 -9.22
C THR A 42 6.49 1.50 -8.41
N PRO A 43 5.32 1.17 -8.97
CA PRO A 43 4.34 0.33 -8.28
C PRO A 43 4.88 -1.07 -8.04
N LYS A 44 4.62 -1.60 -6.86
CA LYS A 44 4.93 -2.99 -6.48
C LYS A 44 3.78 -3.58 -5.71
N GLN A 45 3.47 -4.82 -6.04
CA GLN A 45 2.54 -5.65 -5.28
C GLN A 45 3.32 -6.45 -4.25
N ILE A 46 2.84 -6.47 -3.03
CA ILE A 46 3.41 -7.24 -1.92
C ILE A 46 2.30 -7.91 -1.12
N PHE A 47 2.62 -9.02 -0.47
CA PHE A 47 1.70 -9.82 0.33
C PHE A 47 2.15 -9.97 1.78
N THR A 48 3.36 -9.55 2.09
CA THR A 48 3.95 -9.64 3.42
C THR A 48 4.85 -8.45 3.72
N LEU A 49 5.00 -8.13 5.01
CA LEU A 49 5.95 -7.12 5.46
C LEU A 49 7.39 -7.46 5.04
N LYS A 50 7.74 -8.75 5.04
CA LYS A 50 9.08 -9.20 4.65
C LYS A 50 9.42 -8.89 3.19
N GLU A 51 8.43 -8.89 2.30
CA GLU A 51 8.64 -8.46 0.91
C GLU A 51 8.97 -6.98 0.84
N ALA A 52 8.31 -6.13 1.64
CA ALA A 52 8.66 -4.70 1.73
C ALA A 52 10.11 -4.50 2.25
N GLU A 53 10.51 -5.28 3.25
CA GLU A 53 11.89 -5.25 3.76
C GLU A 53 12.92 -5.67 2.70
N THR A 54 12.58 -6.65 1.87
CA THR A 54 13.44 -7.07 0.74
C THR A 54 13.58 -5.96 -0.32
N LEU A 55 12.56 -5.11 -0.46
CA LEU A 55 12.61 -3.94 -1.32
C LEU A 55 13.42 -2.77 -0.71
N GLY A 56 13.91 -2.93 0.52
CA GLY A 56 14.72 -1.95 1.23
C GLY A 56 13.93 -0.99 2.13
N LEU A 57 12.62 -1.22 2.30
CA LEU A 57 11.79 -0.50 3.26
C LEU A 57 11.89 -1.24 4.61
N THR A 58 12.81 -0.80 5.45
CA THR A 58 13.08 -1.40 6.77
C THR A 58 12.90 -0.37 7.87
N GLN A 59 12.80 -0.81 9.12
CA GLN A 59 12.74 0.08 10.27
C GLN A 59 13.98 0.99 10.36
N ASP A 60 15.16 0.46 10.02
CA ASP A 60 16.41 1.24 9.99
C ASP A 60 16.37 2.31 8.89
N PHE A 61 15.75 1.99 7.74
CA PHE A 61 15.54 2.95 6.67
C PHE A 61 14.64 4.11 7.12
N ASP A 62 13.53 3.82 7.80
CA ASP A 62 12.66 4.86 8.35
C ASP A 62 13.40 5.75 9.34
N THR A 63 14.17 5.16 10.24
CA THR A 63 14.99 5.90 11.22
C THR A 63 16.04 6.78 10.54
N ALA A 64 16.74 6.26 9.53
CA ALA A 64 17.78 6.98 8.82
C ALA A 64 17.22 8.14 7.98
N GLN A 65 16.08 7.94 7.35
CA GLN A 65 15.43 8.93 6.48
C GLN A 65 14.42 9.83 7.22
N LYS A 66 14.12 9.53 8.49
CA LYS A 66 13.11 10.22 9.31
C LYS A 66 11.73 10.22 8.66
N ILE A 67 11.33 9.08 8.13
CA ILE A 67 10.04 8.80 7.50
C ILE A 67 9.37 7.61 8.17
N ASP A 68 8.13 7.32 7.82
CA ASP A 68 7.33 6.22 8.40
C ASP A 68 6.89 5.20 7.33
N ALA A 69 7.72 4.94 6.31
CA ALA A 69 7.35 4.07 5.20
C ALA A 69 7.18 2.60 5.64
N TRP A 70 8.17 2.04 6.31
CA TRP A 70 8.08 0.70 6.87
C TRP A 70 6.99 0.61 7.93
N LYS A 71 6.89 1.63 8.79
CA LYS A 71 5.88 1.66 9.85
C LYS A 71 4.46 1.57 9.30
N GLN A 72 4.12 2.35 8.27
CA GLN A 72 2.79 2.32 7.64
C GLN A 72 2.47 0.94 7.04
N ILE A 73 3.44 0.28 6.41
CA ILE A 73 3.27 -1.07 5.88
C ILE A 73 3.14 -2.10 7.01
N SER A 74 3.93 -1.95 8.08
CA SER A 74 3.85 -2.81 9.27
C SER A 74 2.48 -2.69 9.95
N ASP A 75 1.97 -1.46 10.13
CA ASP A 75 0.66 -1.20 10.70
C ASP A 75 -0.45 -1.84 9.82
N PHE A 76 -0.33 -1.74 8.49
CA PHE A 76 -1.27 -2.41 7.58
C PHE A 76 -1.28 -3.93 7.79
N TYR A 77 -0.12 -4.59 7.80
CA TYR A 77 -0.06 -6.05 7.96
C TYR A 77 -0.37 -6.52 9.39
N SER A 78 -0.25 -5.67 10.39
CA SER A 78 -0.70 -5.99 11.75
C SER A 78 -2.21 -6.14 11.84
N GLU A 79 -2.96 -5.40 11.04
CA GLU A 79 -4.43 -5.43 10.99
C GLU A 79 -4.95 -6.41 9.93
N ALA A 80 -4.41 -6.35 8.72
CA ALA A 80 -4.88 -7.16 7.59
C ALA A 80 -4.37 -8.60 7.61
N GLY A 81 -3.27 -8.86 8.31
CA GLY A 81 -2.59 -10.15 8.34
C GLY A 81 -1.73 -10.42 7.11
N ASN A 82 -0.86 -11.42 7.23
CA ASN A 82 -0.02 -11.87 6.13
C ASN A 82 -0.87 -12.52 5.02
N GLY A 83 -0.53 -12.23 3.78
CA GLY A 83 -1.26 -12.71 2.60
C GLY A 83 -2.28 -11.69 2.07
N ALA A 84 -2.55 -10.59 2.77
CA ALA A 84 -3.34 -9.49 2.25
C ALA A 84 -2.60 -8.82 1.09
N GLU A 85 -3.31 -8.55 -0.01
CA GLU A 85 -2.74 -7.92 -1.18
C GLU A 85 -2.61 -6.41 -0.96
N LEU A 86 -1.38 -5.91 -1.01
CA LEU A 86 -1.06 -4.50 -0.90
C LEU A 86 -0.24 -4.04 -2.10
N TRP A 87 -0.71 -3.02 -2.78
CA TRP A 87 0.05 -2.29 -3.80
C TRP A 87 0.72 -1.08 -3.18
N ILE A 88 2.04 -0.99 -3.31
CA ILE A 88 2.82 0.12 -2.77
C ILE A 88 3.50 0.90 -3.89
N MET A 89 3.64 2.19 -3.68
CA MET A 89 4.45 3.08 -4.51
C MET A 89 5.05 4.17 -3.65
N THR A 90 6.32 4.44 -3.81
CA THR A 90 6.99 5.54 -3.13
C THR A 90 7.08 6.78 -4.01
N TYR A 91 7.02 7.95 -3.38
CA TYR A 91 7.17 9.24 -4.06
C TYR A 91 8.08 10.17 -3.27
N THR A 92 8.65 11.18 -3.94
CA THR A 92 9.48 12.17 -3.26
C THR A 92 8.63 13.08 -2.37
N TYR A 93 9.05 13.29 -1.13
CA TYR A 93 8.34 14.12 -0.14
C TYR A 93 8.25 15.61 -0.50
N THR A 94 8.94 16.05 -1.54
CA THR A 94 8.85 17.43 -2.05
C THR A 94 7.63 17.67 -2.95
N LYS A 95 6.91 16.59 -3.32
CA LYS A 95 5.77 16.66 -4.22
C LYS A 95 4.50 17.06 -3.48
N THR A 96 3.74 18.00 -4.03
CA THR A 96 2.45 18.43 -3.48
C THR A 96 1.36 17.40 -3.74
N MET A 97 0.28 17.45 -2.95
CA MET A 97 -0.87 16.57 -3.16
C MET A 97 -1.55 16.84 -4.51
N THR A 98 -1.60 18.09 -4.93
CA THR A 98 -2.13 18.48 -6.25
C THR A 98 -1.38 17.80 -7.38
N GLU A 99 -0.04 17.83 -7.34
CA GLU A 99 0.80 17.17 -8.36
C GLU A 99 0.71 15.65 -8.29
N LEU A 100 0.56 15.09 -7.08
CA LEU A 100 0.48 13.64 -6.89
C LEU A 100 -0.86 13.08 -7.37
N CYS A 101 -1.95 13.84 -7.19
CA CYS A 101 -3.30 13.47 -7.59
C CYS A 101 -3.71 13.97 -8.99
N ASP A 102 -2.82 14.63 -9.72
CA ASP A 102 -3.11 15.09 -11.08
C ASP A 102 -3.41 13.90 -12.00
N VAL A 103 -4.65 13.85 -12.49
CA VAL A 103 -5.15 12.77 -13.36
C VAL A 103 -4.45 12.70 -14.72
N ASN A 104 -3.82 13.79 -15.14
CA ASN A 104 -3.07 13.84 -16.41
C ASN A 104 -1.65 13.29 -16.27
N THR A 105 -1.18 13.17 -15.03
CA THR A 105 0.18 12.70 -14.73
C THR A 105 0.21 11.16 -14.61
N THR A 106 0.60 10.50 -15.69
CA THR A 106 0.64 9.02 -15.76
C THR A 106 1.98 8.42 -15.32
N SER A 107 3.03 9.23 -15.20
CA SER A 107 4.40 8.75 -14.95
C SER A 107 4.84 8.80 -13.48
N ASN A 108 4.33 9.76 -12.71
CA ASN A 108 4.80 10.04 -11.36
C ASN A 108 3.70 10.53 -10.39
N GLY A 109 2.46 10.13 -10.63
CA GLY A 109 1.30 10.39 -9.77
C GLY A 109 0.64 9.10 -9.28
N VAL A 110 -0.38 9.24 -8.43
CA VAL A 110 -1.21 8.13 -7.91
C VAL A 110 -1.80 7.29 -9.03
N ARG A 111 -2.15 7.92 -10.14
CA ARG A 111 -2.69 7.22 -11.31
C ARG A 111 -1.79 6.07 -11.78
N LYS A 112 -0.47 6.22 -11.70
CA LYS A 112 0.46 5.15 -12.07
C LYS A 112 0.28 3.89 -11.22
N LEU A 113 0.00 4.04 -9.92
CA LEU A 113 -0.30 2.90 -9.05
C LEU A 113 -1.63 2.24 -9.44
N LEU A 114 -2.66 3.03 -9.70
CA LEU A 114 -3.98 2.53 -10.08
C LEU A 114 -3.96 1.81 -11.43
N ASP A 115 -3.24 2.36 -12.40
CA ASP A 115 -3.07 1.76 -13.73
C ASP A 115 -2.29 0.44 -13.65
N ALA A 116 -1.23 0.37 -12.83
CA ALA A 116 -0.46 -0.85 -12.62
C ALA A 116 -1.28 -1.97 -11.97
N ALA A 117 -2.17 -1.61 -11.07
CA ALA A 117 -3.09 -2.56 -10.44
C ALA A 117 -4.33 -2.89 -11.30
N MET A 118 -4.43 -2.33 -12.52
CA MET A 118 -5.53 -2.59 -13.48
C MET A 118 -6.93 -2.43 -12.86
N GLY A 119 -7.11 -1.48 -11.94
CA GLY A 119 -8.38 -1.23 -11.25
C GLY A 119 -8.71 -2.24 -10.14
N ALA A 120 -7.78 -3.09 -9.72
CA ALA A 120 -7.99 -4.02 -8.63
C ALA A 120 -8.08 -3.33 -7.26
N ILE A 121 -7.38 -2.21 -7.07
CA ILE A 121 -7.36 -1.45 -5.81
C ILE A 121 -8.76 -0.92 -5.49
N ARG A 122 -9.28 -1.25 -4.32
CA ARG A 122 -10.59 -0.79 -3.82
C ARG A 122 -10.48 0.32 -2.79
N VAL A 123 -9.41 0.30 -2.03
CA VAL A 123 -9.11 1.32 -1.01
C VAL A 123 -7.66 1.73 -1.20
N PHE A 124 -7.40 3.03 -1.20
CA PHE A 124 -6.02 3.49 -1.19
C PHE A 124 -5.82 4.63 -0.19
N ALA A 125 -4.61 4.73 0.32
CA ALA A 125 -4.19 5.79 1.20
C ALA A 125 -2.91 6.44 0.67
N ILE A 126 -2.78 7.73 0.96
CA ILE A 126 -1.57 8.50 0.66
C ILE A 126 -0.99 8.92 2.00
N GLY A 127 0.18 8.38 2.32
CA GLY A 127 0.98 8.86 3.44
C GLY A 127 1.56 10.23 3.12
N ARG A 128 1.67 11.08 4.12
CA ARG A 128 2.26 12.40 3.96
C ARG A 128 3.45 12.58 4.90
N TYR A 129 4.49 13.22 4.41
CA TYR A 129 5.62 13.67 5.22
C TYR A 129 5.50 15.16 5.45
N ILE A 130 5.53 15.55 6.70
CA ILE A 130 5.60 16.96 7.10
C ILE A 130 7.06 17.23 7.51
N ASP A 131 7.78 18.00 6.72
CA ASP A 131 9.12 18.44 7.08
C ASP A 131 9.06 19.39 8.29
N PRO A 132 9.52 18.97 9.49
CA PRO A 132 9.40 19.77 10.68
C PRO A 132 10.31 21.04 10.66
N THR A 133 11.19 21.15 9.67
CA THR A 133 12.08 22.29 9.51
C THR A 133 11.49 23.39 8.64
N LYS A 134 10.38 23.12 7.93
CA LYS A 134 9.72 24.09 7.07
C LYS A 134 8.51 24.71 7.74
N THR A 135 8.39 26.01 7.62
CA THR A 135 7.15 26.71 7.98
C THR A 135 6.15 26.48 6.86
N TYR A 136 5.05 25.80 7.21
CA TYR A 136 3.97 25.54 6.30
C TYR A 136 2.99 26.71 6.29
N THR A 137 2.70 27.27 5.12
CA THR A 137 1.65 28.28 4.93
C THR A 137 0.52 27.64 4.16
N PRO A 138 -0.64 27.39 4.81
CA PRO A 138 -1.76 26.74 4.13
C PRO A 138 -2.33 27.61 3.03
N VAL A 139 -2.56 27.04 1.86
CA VAL A 139 -3.30 27.66 0.76
C VAL A 139 -4.71 27.11 0.79
N VAL A 140 -5.63 27.84 1.42
CA VAL A 140 -7.01 27.40 1.58
C VAL A 140 -7.84 27.76 0.37
N VAL A 141 -8.39 26.74 -0.31
CA VAL A 141 -9.34 26.89 -1.40
C VAL A 141 -10.63 26.16 -1.05
N GLY A 142 -11.75 26.86 -1.03
CA GLY A 142 -13.04 26.26 -0.70
C GLY A 142 -13.14 25.67 0.72
N GLY A 143 -12.35 26.17 1.67
CA GLY A 143 -12.32 25.69 3.06
C GLY A 143 -11.41 24.48 3.29
N MET A 144 -10.71 24.02 2.26
CA MET A 144 -9.71 22.94 2.36
C MET A 144 -8.33 23.46 1.97
N ASP A 145 -7.31 22.97 2.64
CA ASP A 145 -5.94 23.23 2.25
C ASP A 145 -5.60 22.49 0.95
N ASN A 146 -5.17 23.24 -0.05
CA ASN A 146 -4.94 22.69 -1.38
C ASN A 146 -3.59 21.95 -1.52
N ASP A 147 -2.64 22.20 -0.62
CA ASP A 147 -1.27 21.69 -0.71
C ASP A 147 -0.83 20.91 0.54
N SER A 148 -1.75 20.61 1.43
CA SER A 148 -1.47 19.83 2.63
C SER A 148 -1.42 18.33 2.39
#